data_4acf3afdd02cdce17d768578e15e7081
#
_entry.id   4acf3afdd02cdce17d768578e15e7081
#
_cell.length_a   1.000
_cell.length_b   1.000
_cell.length_c   1.000
_cell.angle_alpha   90.00
_cell.angle_beta   90.00
_cell.angle_gamma   90.00
#
_symmetry.space_group_name_H-M   'P 1'
#
loop_
_entity.id
_entity.type
_entity.pdbx_description
1 polymer ?
#
loop_
_entity_poly.entity_id
_entity_poly.type
_entity_poly.pdbx_seq_one_letter_code
_entity_poly.pdbx_strand_id
1 'polypeptide(L)'
;MEDGRGPCKRFPGALTWSISGEYPFAVLRLEVLGSGDAFNACGALHSCYLLEHSAGSLMMECGPSVLAGLQRAGIDPNKPDVLLISHLHGDHFGGVPFMYLEYMFRTVRDRPLVIAGPKTIEDRVMQLYRALYSEIERRHPLRFEVVFVELEAGRSAELAGARIEPFLVPHSAEPYSLGYRIETPDGAVLFSGDSAWTEEFVERSRGTKLFLCECCSMSRQSDMHTSYENILANRERLGCERLLLTHLGTDVRESDAVEEQRAHDGLILELD
;
A
#
# COMPACT_ATOMS: atom_id res chain seq x y z
N MET A 1 -5.84 -15.81 37.54
CA MET A 1 -6.13 -14.56 36.83
C MET A 1 -6.01 -14.92 35.35
N GLU A 2 -7.16 -15.20 34.76
CA GLU A 2 -7.24 -15.64 33.35
C GLU A 2 -6.92 -14.46 32.45
N ASP A 3 -6.03 -14.74 31.49
CA ASP A 3 -5.55 -13.82 30.47
C ASP A 3 -6.71 -13.53 29.49
N GLY A 4 -7.29 -12.33 29.62
CA GLY A 4 -8.46 -11.89 28.83
C GLY A 4 -8.18 -11.60 27.37
N ARG A 5 -7.40 -12.42 26.69
CA ARG A 5 -7.22 -12.39 25.24
C ARG A 5 -8.40 -13.06 24.56
N GLY A 6 -9.34 -12.24 24.07
CA GLY A 6 -10.32 -12.71 23.11
C GLY A 6 -9.62 -13.31 21.88
N PRO A 7 -10.12 -14.40 21.31
CA PRO A 7 -9.43 -15.09 20.23
C PRO A 7 -9.41 -14.23 18.97
N CYS A 8 -8.19 -13.87 18.52
CA CYS A 8 -7.97 -13.39 17.16
C CYS A 8 -8.33 -14.53 16.20
N LYS A 9 -9.38 -14.36 15.41
CA LYS A 9 -9.88 -15.42 14.52
C LYS A 9 -8.99 -15.50 13.30
N ARG A 10 -8.13 -16.53 13.23
CA ARG A 10 -7.51 -16.96 11.97
C ARG A 10 -8.59 -17.62 11.12
N PHE A 11 -8.90 -17.06 9.97
CA PHE A 11 -9.83 -17.65 9.02
C PHE A 11 -9.10 -18.37 7.89
N PRO A 12 -9.17 -19.70 7.79
CA PRO A 12 -8.79 -20.44 6.60
C PRO A 12 -9.97 -20.46 5.62
N GLY A 13 -9.97 -19.60 4.63
CA GLY A 13 -10.98 -19.60 3.58
C GLY A 13 -11.15 -18.21 2.95
N ALA A 14 -11.57 -18.17 1.69
CA ALA A 14 -11.89 -16.94 0.99
C ALA A 14 -12.89 -16.10 1.77
N LEU A 15 -12.45 -14.98 2.34
CA LEU A 15 -13.31 -14.02 3.02
C LEU A 15 -13.94 -13.12 1.96
N THR A 16 -15.18 -13.37 1.60
CA THR A 16 -15.97 -12.42 0.81
C THR A 16 -16.67 -11.46 1.78
N TRP A 17 -16.14 -10.27 1.90
CA TRP A 17 -16.83 -9.16 2.56
C TRP A 17 -17.51 -8.31 1.50
N SER A 18 -18.82 -8.34 1.45
CA SER A 18 -19.63 -7.43 0.66
C SER A 18 -19.93 -6.20 1.52
N ILE A 19 -19.31 -5.08 1.20
CA ILE A 19 -19.65 -3.79 1.79
C ILE A 19 -20.64 -3.14 0.84
N SER A 20 -21.90 -2.99 1.30
CA SER A 20 -22.95 -2.28 0.56
C SER A 20 -22.77 -0.75 0.72
N GLY A 21 -21.83 -0.17 -0.01
CA GLY A 21 -21.74 1.27 -0.25
C GLY A 21 -21.96 1.50 -1.74
N GLU A 22 -22.86 2.41 -2.11
CA GLU A 22 -22.88 2.90 -3.50
C GLU A 22 -21.64 3.75 -3.72
N TYR A 23 -20.67 3.23 -4.46
CA TYR A 23 -19.54 4.00 -4.97
C TYR A 23 -20.02 4.71 -6.24
N PRO A 24 -20.11 6.04 -6.26
CA PRO A 24 -20.71 6.78 -7.37
C PRO A 24 -19.86 6.81 -8.64
N PHE A 25 -18.71 6.10 -8.67
CA PHE A 25 -17.75 6.18 -9.76
C PHE A 25 -17.57 4.80 -10.41
N ALA A 26 -17.83 4.72 -11.70
CA ALA A 26 -17.48 3.59 -12.58
C ALA A 26 -16.04 3.73 -13.13
N VAL A 27 -15.15 4.40 -12.39
CA VAL A 27 -13.79 4.74 -12.83
C VAL A 27 -12.80 4.29 -11.77
N LEU A 28 -11.78 3.57 -12.20
CA LEU A 28 -10.62 3.26 -11.36
C LEU A 28 -9.84 4.54 -11.10
N ARG A 29 -9.67 4.91 -9.81
CA ARG A 29 -9.03 6.16 -9.41
C ARG A 29 -7.90 5.89 -8.43
N LEU A 30 -6.72 6.43 -8.72
CA LEU A 30 -5.59 6.47 -7.80
C LEU A 30 -5.37 7.88 -7.29
N GLU A 31 -5.25 8.04 -5.97
CA GLU A 31 -4.79 9.26 -5.34
C GLU A 31 -3.51 9.00 -4.55
N VAL A 32 -2.46 9.78 -4.83
CA VAL A 32 -1.15 9.68 -4.19
C VAL A 32 -1.16 10.54 -2.93
N LEU A 33 -1.25 9.93 -1.77
CA LEU A 33 -1.22 10.60 -0.46
C LEU A 33 0.20 10.87 0.01
N GLY A 34 1.14 10.06 -0.46
CA GLY A 34 2.56 10.19 -0.23
C GLY A 34 3.33 9.41 -1.29
N SER A 35 4.34 10.05 -1.87
CA SER A 35 5.13 9.55 -3.01
C SER A 35 6.61 9.38 -2.68
N GLY A 36 7.01 9.70 -1.44
CA GLY A 36 8.40 9.71 -0.99
C GLY A 36 8.94 8.35 -0.62
N ASP A 37 10.25 8.29 -0.61
CA ASP A 37 11.07 7.21 -0.08
C ASP A 37 11.17 7.26 1.46
N ALA A 38 11.97 6.37 2.06
CA ALA A 38 12.24 6.33 3.49
C ALA A 38 12.84 7.62 4.06
N PHE A 39 13.44 8.45 3.22
CA PHE A 39 14.14 9.68 3.59
C PHE A 39 13.32 10.95 3.37
N ASN A 40 12.07 10.81 2.90
CA ASN A 40 11.23 11.95 2.51
C ASN A 40 11.90 12.88 1.50
N ALA A 41 12.52 12.32 0.47
CA ALA A 41 13.26 13.06 -0.56
C ALA A 41 12.47 14.27 -1.07
N CYS A 42 13.11 15.45 -1.05
CA CYS A 42 12.51 16.75 -1.39
C CYS A 42 11.25 17.11 -0.59
N GLY A 43 11.08 16.57 0.62
CA GLY A 43 9.95 16.84 1.50
C GLY A 43 8.66 16.09 1.15
N ALA A 44 8.70 15.10 0.26
CA ALA A 44 7.56 14.24 -0.04
C ALA A 44 7.19 13.37 1.16
N LEU A 45 5.89 13.09 1.30
CA LEU A 45 5.38 12.21 2.34
C LEU A 45 5.73 10.75 2.01
N HIS A 46 5.90 9.90 3.04
CA HIS A 46 6.15 8.47 2.86
C HIS A 46 5.06 7.78 2.04
N SER A 47 5.43 6.70 1.38
CA SER A 47 4.57 5.93 0.50
C SER A 47 3.18 5.66 1.08
N CYS A 48 2.15 6.15 0.36
CA CYS A 48 0.75 5.95 0.70
C CYS A 48 -0.12 6.28 -0.51
N TYR A 49 -0.97 5.35 -0.95
CA TYR A 49 -1.78 5.51 -2.16
C TYR A 49 -3.20 5.01 -1.92
N LEU A 50 -4.20 5.79 -2.26
CA LEU A 50 -5.60 5.38 -2.20
C LEU A 50 -6.06 4.96 -3.60
N LEU A 51 -6.38 3.68 -3.77
CA LEU A 51 -6.99 3.12 -4.97
C LEU A 51 -8.48 2.92 -4.72
N GLU A 52 -9.31 3.60 -5.50
CA GLU A 52 -10.77 3.52 -5.46
C GLU A 52 -11.30 2.85 -6.73
N HIS A 53 -12.29 1.99 -6.58
CA HIS A 53 -12.98 1.33 -7.67
C HIS A 53 -14.47 1.11 -7.31
N SER A 54 -15.29 0.68 -8.27
CA SER A 54 -16.74 0.56 -8.09
C SER A 54 -17.20 -0.39 -6.99
N ALA A 55 -16.32 -1.28 -6.52
CA ALA A 55 -16.66 -2.26 -5.47
C ALA A 55 -15.98 -2.00 -4.12
N GLY A 56 -15.10 -0.99 -3.99
CA GLY A 56 -14.41 -0.71 -2.74
C GLY A 56 -13.20 0.19 -2.86
N SER A 57 -12.39 0.26 -1.82
CA SER A 57 -11.19 1.07 -1.75
C SER A 57 -10.05 0.37 -1.01
N LEU A 58 -8.85 0.50 -1.55
CA LEU A 58 -7.62 -0.04 -0.98
C LEU A 58 -6.65 1.11 -0.70
N MET A 59 -6.13 1.20 0.51
CA MET A 59 -4.99 2.06 0.77
C MET A 59 -3.72 1.21 0.71
N MET A 60 -2.95 1.37 -0.38
CA MET A 60 -1.66 0.72 -0.55
C MET A 60 -0.62 1.52 0.21
N GLU A 61 0.09 0.86 1.09
CA GLU A 61 1.01 1.40 2.09
C GLU A 61 0.36 2.33 3.13
N CYS A 62 1.00 2.39 4.28
CA CYS A 62 0.59 3.22 5.41
C CYS A 62 1.84 3.78 6.11
N GLY A 63 2.61 4.62 5.41
CA GLY A 63 3.80 5.24 5.96
C GLY A 63 3.51 6.20 7.11
N PRO A 64 4.50 6.60 7.92
CA PRO A 64 4.31 7.43 9.13
C PRO A 64 3.59 8.76 8.89
N SER A 65 3.63 9.30 7.68
CA SER A 65 2.98 10.56 7.31
C SER A 65 1.54 10.41 6.80
N VAL A 66 0.92 9.21 6.90
CA VAL A 66 -0.41 8.90 6.37
C VAL A 66 -1.49 9.91 6.78
N LEU A 67 -1.56 10.29 8.06
CA LEU A 67 -2.57 11.27 8.52
C LEU A 67 -2.37 12.65 7.91
N ALA A 68 -1.12 13.08 7.69
CA ALA A 68 -0.84 14.33 7.01
C ALA A 68 -1.28 14.27 5.53
N GLY A 69 -1.05 13.14 4.85
CA GLY A 69 -1.53 12.91 3.49
C GLY A 69 -3.04 12.98 3.38
N LEU A 70 -3.75 12.23 4.22
CA LEU A 70 -5.22 12.22 4.27
C LEU A 70 -5.79 13.62 4.55
N GLN A 71 -5.22 14.35 5.52
CA GLN A 71 -5.68 15.70 5.86
C GLN A 71 -5.44 16.70 4.73
N ARG A 72 -4.29 16.65 4.05
CA ARG A 72 -4.00 17.52 2.89
C ARG A 72 -4.94 17.25 1.72
N ALA A 73 -5.28 15.99 1.50
CA ALA A 73 -6.21 15.57 0.45
C ALA A 73 -7.68 15.80 0.82
N GLY A 74 -8.00 16.13 2.09
CA GLY A 74 -9.38 16.26 2.56
C GLY A 74 -10.16 14.94 2.59
N ILE A 75 -9.43 13.81 2.70
CA ILE A 75 -10.00 12.47 2.68
C ILE A 75 -10.35 12.05 4.11
N ASP A 76 -11.56 11.50 4.26
CA ASP A 76 -11.99 10.87 5.52
C ASP A 76 -11.08 9.66 5.83
N PRO A 77 -10.44 9.60 7.02
CA PRO A 77 -9.66 8.44 7.43
C PRO A 77 -10.42 7.10 7.38
N ASN A 78 -11.76 7.13 7.47
CA ASN A 78 -12.60 5.94 7.31
C ASN A 78 -12.76 5.46 5.86
N LYS A 79 -12.31 6.23 4.86
CA LYS A 79 -12.47 5.88 3.44
C LYS A 79 -11.88 4.51 3.09
N PRO A 80 -10.65 4.14 3.48
CA PRO A 80 -10.08 2.85 3.13
C PRO A 80 -10.83 1.67 3.75
N ASP A 81 -11.17 0.68 2.94
CA ASP A 81 -11.70 -0.61 3.38
C ASP A 81 -10.58 -1.53 3.86
N VAL A 82 -9.44 -1.49 3.17
CA VAL A 82 -8.26 -2.32 3.42
C VAL A 82 -7.00 -1.48 3.41
N LEU A 83 -6.09 -1.74 4.35
CA LEU A 83 -4.68 -1.34 4.27
C LEU A 83 -3.91 -2.50 3.66
N LEU A 84 -3.30 -2.31 2.49
CA LEU A 84 -2.53 -3.32 1.77
C LEU A 84 -1.04 -2.97 1.84
N ILE A 85 -0.28 -3.73 2.62
CA ILE A 85 1.13 -3.46 2.93
C ILE A 85 2.02 -4.41 2.14
N SER A 86 2.98 -3.87 1.38
CA SER A 86 3.89 -4.66 0.57
C SER A 86 4.96 -5.37 1.40
N HIS A 87 5.51 -4.68 2.38
CA HIS A 87 6.57 -5.20 3.26
C HIS A 87 6.63 -4.41 4.58
N LEU A 88 7.48 -4.87 5.52
CA LEU A 88 7.46 -4.40 6.90
C LEU A 88 8.64 -3.46 7.23
N HIS A 89 9.02 -2.57 6.29
CA HIS A 89 9.84 -1.40 6.60
C HIS A 89 8.99 -0.26 7.15
N GLY A 90 9.60 0.56 8.01
CA GLY A 90 8.86 1.57 8.78
C GLY A 90 8.17 2.64 7.95
N ASP A 91 8.71 2.99 6.81
CA ASP A 91 8.16 3.95 5.86
C ASP A 91 6.93 3.44 5.09
N HIS A 92 6.62 2.13 5.14
CA HIS A 92 5.47 1.49 4.50
C HIS A 92 4.34 1.11 5.45
N PHE A 93 4.63 0.74 6.71
CA PHE A 93 3.56 0.37 7.67
C PHE A 93 3.59 1.16 8.97
N GLY A 94 4.59 2.02 9.17
CA GLY A 94 4.81 2.76 10.42
C GLY A 94 3.70 3.74 10.78
N GLY A 95 2.79 4.03 9.85
CA GLY A 95 1.62 4.89 10.07
C GLY A 95 0.43 4.18 10.72
N VAL A 96 0.39 2.85 10.73
CA VAL A 96 -0.75 2.08 11.27
C VAL A 96 -1.10 2.44 12.72
N PRO A 97 -0.14 2.59 13.65
CA PRO A 97 -0.46 3.02 15.01
C PRO A 97 -1.11 4.40 15.09
N PHE A 98 -0.77 5.33 14.18
CA PHE A 98 -1.40 6.64 14.13
C PHE A 98 -2.84 6.56 13.60
N MET A 99 -3.12 5.67 12.65
CA MET A 99 -4.48 5.37 12.20
C MET A 99 -5.33 4.80 13.36
N TYR A 100 -4.75 3.95 14.21
CA TYR A 100 -5.45 3.45 15.41
C TYR A 100 -5.85 4.60 16.34
N LEU A 101 -4.95 5.55 16.61
CA LEU A 101 -5.26 6.72 17.43
C LEU A 101 -6.36 7.59 16.79
N GLU A 102 -6.28 7.80 15.48
CA GLU A 102 -7.30 8.56 14.75
C GLU A 102 -8.68 7.94 14.94
N TYR A 103 -8.80 6.63 14.75
CA TYR A 103 -10.06 5.89 14.90
C TYR A 103 -10.55 5.79 16.35
N MET A 104 -9.66 5.83 17.33
CA MET A 104 -10.03 5.76 18.74
C MET A 104 -10.49 7.09 19.30
N PHE A 105 -9.93 8.21 18.83
CA PHE A 105 -10.06 9.50 19.53
C PHE A 105 -10.64 10.64 18.70
N ARG A 106 -10.65 10.53 17.36
CA ARG A 106 -11.12 11.60 16.47
C ARG A 106 -12.20 11.14 15.51
N THR A 107 -11.86 10.23 14.63
CA THR A 107 -12.77 9.74 13.59
C THR A 107 -13.22 8.34 13.96
N VAL A 108 -14.42 8.24 14.55
CA VAL A 108 -14.94 6.94 15.01
C VAL A 108 -15.06 5.98 13.84
N ARG A 109 -14.44 4.81 13.98
CA ARG A 109 -14.61 3.71 13.01
C ARG A 109 -15.63 2.71 13.57
N ASP A 110 -16.67 2.45 12.78
CA ASP A 110 -17.80 1.58 13.13
C ASP A 110 -17.78 0.24 12.37
N ARG A 111 -16.77 0.05 11.51
CA ARG A 111 -16.56 -1.18 10.73
C ARG A 111 -15.16 -1.74 10.94
N PRO A 112 -14.93 -3.04 10.65
CA PRO A 112 -13.61 -3.63 10.78
C PRO A 112 -12.54 -2.88 9.97
N LEU A 113 -11.32 -2.77 10.51
CA LEU A 113 -10.14 -2.38 9.76
C LEU A 113 -9.44 -3.63 9.29
N VAL A 114 -9.42 -3.87 7.99
CA VAL A 114 -8.67 -4.97 7.40
C VAL A 114 -7.24 -4.49 7.11
N ILE A 115 -6.24 -5.24 7.58
CA ILE A 115 -4.82 -4.99 7.32
C ILE A 115 -4.26 -6.24 6.67
N ALA A 116 -3.94 -6.15 5.38
CA ALA A 116 -3.39 -7.24 4.59
C ALA A 116 -1.92 -6.98 4.25
N GLY A 117 -1.09 -8.02 4.33
CA GLY A 117 0.34 -7.88 4.05
C GLY A 117 1.10 -9.18 4.22
N PRO A 118 2.44 -9.15 4.19
CA PRO A 118 3.26 -10.34 4.30
C PRO A 118 3.06 -11.05 5.64
N LYS A 119 3.49 -12.30 5.72
CA LYS A 119 3.48 -13.09 6.96
C LYS A 119 4.04 -12.26 8.12
N THR A 120 3.50 -12.44 9.32
CA THR A 120 3.82 -11.70 10.55
C THR A 120 3.33 -10.23 10.61
N ILE A 121 2.51 -9.80 9.67
CA ILE A 121 1.94 -8.43 9.66
C ILE A 121 1.26 -8.07 11.00
N GLU A 122 0.46 -9.00 11.57
CA GLU A 122 -0.20 -8.81 12.87
C GLU A 122 0.83 -8.57 13.98
N ASP A 123 1.79 -9.49 14.13
CA ASP A 123 2.81 -9.41 15.18
C ASP A 123 3.61 -8.10 15.09
N ARG A 124 4.01 -7.70 13.87
CA ARG A 124 4.83 -6.50 13.65
C ARG A 124 4.05 -5.22 13.90
N VAL A 125 2.80 -5.13 13.44
CA VAL A 125 1.92 -3.99 13.71
C VAL A 125 1.66 -3.86 15.21
N MET A 126 1.36 -4.96 15.90
CA MET A 126 1.08 -4.92 17.34
C MET A 126 2.33 -4.64 18.17
N GLN A 127 3.51 -5.12 17.76
CA GLN A 127 4.78 -4.75 18.40
C GLN A 127 5.04 -3.25 18.27
N LEU A 128 4.86 -2.69 17.06
CA LEU A 128 5.05 -1.26 16.81
C LEU A 128 4.04 -0.42 17.60
N TYR A 129 2.77 -0.81 17.61
CA TYR A 129 1.73 -0.12 18.38
C TYR A 129 2.07 -0.08 19.89
N ARG A 130 2.51 -1.21 20.45
CA ARG A 130 2.93 -1.31 21.85
C ARG A 130 4.19 -0.49 22.15
N ALA A 131 5.15 -0.48 21.21
CA ALA A 131 6.35 0.31 21.37
C ALA A 131 6.07 1.82 21.46
N LEU A 132 5.10 2.30 20.68
CA LEU A 132 4.74 3.73 20.64
C LEU A 132 3.69 4.11 21.69
N TYR A 133 2.73 3.23 22.00
CA TYR A 133 1.52 3.59 22.75
C TYR A 133 1.10 2.54 23.80
N SER A 134 2.05 1.99 24.55
CA SER A 134 1.80 0.92 25.54
C SER A 134 0.77 1.29 26.61
N GLU A 135 0.74 2.55 27.08
CA GLU A 135 -0.26 3.00 28.05
C GLU A 135 -1.64 3.11 27.44
N ILE A 136 -1.72 3.54 26.18
CA ILE A 136 -3.00 3.68 25.46
C ILE A 136 -3.61 2.31 25.25
N GLU A 137 -2.86 1.33 24.77
CA GLU A 137 -3.34 -0.05 24.61
C GLU A 137 -3.94 -0.62 25.91
N ARG A 138 -3.29 -0.38 27.05
CA ARG A 138 -3.75 -0.88 28.35
C ARG A 138 -4.98 -0.16 28.90
N ARG A 139 -5.11 1.14 28.66
CA ARG A 139 -6.20 1.97 29.23
C ARG A 139 -7.39 2.12 28.30
N HIS A 140 -7.14 2.04 27.01
CA HIS A 140 -8.13 2.29 25.97
C HIS A 140 -8.06 1.16 24.94
N PRO A 141 -8.77 0.03 25.14
CA PRO A 141 -8.83 -1.01 24.13
C PRO A 141 -9.42 -0.46 22.83
N LEU A 142 -8.98 -1.00 21.70
CA LEU A 142 -9.53 -0.66 20.40
C LEU A 142 -11.06 -0.88 20.41
N ARG A 143 -11.80 0.12 19.90
CA ARG A 143 -13.27 0.09 19.87
C ARG A 143 -13.82 -0.41 18.53
N PHE A 144 -12.95 -0.76 17.63
CA PHE A 144 -13.23 -1.33 16.32
C PHE A 144 -12.47 -2.64 16.17
N GLU A 145 -13.01 -3.53 15.36
CA GLU A 145 -12.34 -4.79 15.04
C GLU A 145 -11.17 -4.55 14.09
N VAL A 146 -10.03 -5.22 14.32
CA VAL A 146 -8.92 -5.27 13.39
C VAL A 146 -8.79 -6.69 12.87
N VAL A 147 -8.84 -6.85 11.56
CA VAL A 147 -8.71 -8.13 10.87
C VAL A 147 -7.39 -8.16 10.12
N PHE A 148 -6.50 -9.07 10.50
CA PHE A 148 -5.23 -9.25 9.79
C PHE A 148 -5.35 -10.37 8.76
N VAL A 149 -4.83 -10.12 7.55
CA VAL A 149 -4.78 -11.07 6.44
C VAL A 149 -3.33 -11.25 6.00
N GLU A 150 -2.75 -12.38 6.31
CA GLU A 150 -1.42 -12.73 5.81
C GLU A 150 -1.52 -13.14 4.32
N LEU A 151 -0.75 -12.46 3.47
CA LEU A 151 -0.66 -12.71 2.04
C LEU A 151 0.61 -13.50 1.72
N GLU A 152 0.47 -14.47 0.83
CA GLU A 152 1.55 -15.34 0.38
C GLU A 152 1.65 -15.31 -1.15
N ALA A 153 2.86 -15.20 -1.67
CA ALA A 153 3.10 -15.18 -3.10
C ALA A 153 2.50 -16.40 -3.81
N GLY A 154 1.82 -16.17 -4.93
CA GLY A 154 1.14 -17.20 -5.70
C GLY A 154 -0.23 -17.62 -5.17
N ARG A 155 -0.70 -17.05 -4.05
CA ARG A 155 -2.03 -17.30 -3.49
C ARG A 155 -2.86 -16.02 -3.49
N SER A 156 -3.84 -15.93 -4.37
CA SER A 156 -4.72 -14.76 -4.45
C SER A 156 -5.70 -14.68 -3.28
N ALA A 157 -6.10 -13.44 -2.95
CA ALA A 157 -7.11 -13.13 -1.95
C ALA A 157 -8.14 -12.14 -2.52
N GLU A 158 -9.38 -12.23 -2.05
CA GLU A 158 -10.44 -11.27 -2.39
C GLU A 158 -10.58 -10.27 -1.24
N LEU A 159 -10.28 -8.99 -1.50
CA LEU A 159 -10.32 -7.92 -0.50
C LEU A 159 -11.01 -6.69 -1.10
N ALA A 160 -12.01 -6.17 -0.41
CA ALA A 160 -12.77 -4.98 -0.81
C ALA A 160 -13.28 -5.03 -2.28
N GLY A 161 -13.68 -6.21 -2.77
CA GLY A 161 -14.16 -6.38 -4.14
C GLY A 161 -13.07 -6.43 -5.22
N ALA A 162 -11.81 -6.46 -4.81
CA ALA A 162 -10.66 -6.64 -5.70
C ALA A 162 -9.99 -7.99 -5.45
N ARG A 163 -9.47 -8.61 -6.51
CA ARG A 163 -8.61 -9.78 -6.42
C ARG A 163 -7.16 -9.34 -6.34
N ILE A 164 -6.52 -9.67 -5.23
CA ILE A 164 -5.11 -9.37 -4.96
C ILE A 164 -4.27 -10.59 -5.27
N GLU A 165 -3.32 -10.45 -6.18
CA GLU A 165 -2.35 -11.48 -6.56
C GLU A 165 -0.95 -11.07 -6.07
N PRO A 166 -0.52 -11.53 -4.89
CA PRO A 166 0.81 -11.23 -4.37
C PRO A 166 1.88 -12.03 -5.09
N PHE A 167 3.04 -11.43 -5.31
CA PHE A 167 4.23 -12.09 -5.84
C PHE A 167 5.49 -11.60 -5.12
N LEU A 168 6.51 -12.45 -5.06
CA LEU A 168 7.78 -12.09 -4.43
C LEU A 168 8.52 -11.07 -5.27
N VAL A 169 9.10 -10.09 -4.60
CA VAL A 169 9.99 -9.10 -5.20
C VAL A 169 11.33 -9.08 -4.48
N PRO A 170 12.45 -8.85 -5.21
CA PRO A 170 13.77 -8.79 -4.62
C PRO A 170 13.97 -7.50 -3.83
N HIS A 171 13.85 -7.59 -2.51
CA HIS A 171 14.08 -6.51 -1.57
C HIS A 171 14.47 -7.08 -0.20
N SER A 172 15.30 -6.35 0.56
CA SER A 172 15.80 -6.81 1.85
C SER A 172 14.86 -6.45 2.99
N ALA A 173 13.72 -7.14 3.07
CA ALA A 173 12.79 -7.01 4.19
C ALA A 173 12.41 -8.39 4.73
N GLU A 174 12.19 -8.48 6.04
CA GLU A 174 11.73 -9.71 6.69
C GLU A 174 10.20 -9.66 6.91
N PRO A 175 9.51 -10.79 6.66
CA PRO A 175 10.05 -12.09 6.19
C PRO A 175 10.34 -12.11 4.69
N TYR A 176 9.73 -11.22 3.90
CA TYR A 176 9.89 -11.01 2.46
C TYR A 176 9.10 -9.77 2.01
N SER A 177 9.38 -9.29 0.81
CA SER A 177 8.63 -8.21 0.16
C SER A 177 7.71 -8.75 -0.92
N LEU A 178 6.55 -8.11 -1.08
CA LEU A 178 5.52 -8.46 -2.05
C LEU A 178 5.26 -7.29 -3.00
N GLY A 179 5.19 -7.60 -4.28
CA GLY A 179 4.45 -6.81 -5.24
C GLY A 179 3.03 -7.34 -5.36
N TYR A 180 2.12 -6.54 -5.92
CA TYR A 180 0.72 -6.89 -6.06
C TYR A 180 0.21 -6.61 -7.47
N ARG A 181 -0.41 -7.62 -8.11
CA ARG A 181 -1.34 -7.37 -9.19
C ARG A 181 -2.74 -7.31 -8.58
N ILE A 182 -3.41 -6.18 -8.76
CA ILE A 182 -4.71 -5.87 -8.17
C ILE A 182 -5.72 -5.83 -9.31
N GLU A 183 -6.63 -6.79 -9.36
CA GLU A 183 -7.69 -6.86 -10.35
C GLU A 183 -9.00 -6.37 -9.73
N THR A 184 -9.53 -5.29 -10.26
CA THR A 184 -10.80 -4.69 -9.85
C THR A 184 -11.85 -4.83 -10.95
N PRO A 185 -13.14 -4.60 -10.69
CA PRO A 185 -14.15 -4.56 -11.75
C PRO A 185 -13.87 -3.51 -12.84
N ASP A 186 -13.11 -2.45 -12.49
CA ASP A 186 -12.86 -1.30 -13.38
C ASP A 186 -11.49 -1.37 -14.08
N GLY A 187 -10.69 -2.40 -13.82
CA GLY A 187 -9.38 -2.62 -14.44
C GLY A 187 -8.33 -3.15 -13.48
N ALA A 188 -7.15 -3.44 -14.00
CA ALA A 188 -6.05 -3.99 -13.22
C ALA A 188 -4.96 -2.94 -12.96
N VAL A 189 -4.34 -3.01 -11.78
CA VAL A 189 -3.18 -2.20 -11.37
C VAL A 189 -2.06 -3.14 -10.95
N LEU A 190 -0.84 -2.84 -11.38
CA LEU A 190 0.36 -3.47 -10.84
C LEU A 190 1.03 -2.50 -9.86
N PHE A 191 1.39 -2.99 -8.69
CA PHE A 191 2.16 -2.27 -7.68
C PHE A 191 3.44 -3.03 -7.36
N SER A 192 4.59 -2.39 -7.51
CA SER A 192 5.89 -3.04 -7.28
C SER A 192 6.17 -3.33 -5.80
N GLY A 193 5.63 -2.52 -4.86
CA GLY A 193 6.26 -2.35 -3.56
C GLY A 193 7.69 -1.83 -3.75
N ASP A 194 8.56 -2.00 -2.75
CA ASP A 194 9.99 -1.77 -2.91
C ASP A 194 10.66 -3.02 -3.47
N SER A 195 11.47 -2.84 -4.50
CA SER A 195 12.04 -3.95 -5.25
C SER A 195 13.19 -3.54 -6.17
N ALA A 196 14.23 -4.34 -6.24
CA ALA A 196 15.07 -4.31 -7.43
C ALA A 196 14.28 -4.78 -8.65
N TRP A 197 14.79 -4.47 -9.86
CA TRP A 197 14.13 -4.92 -11.09
C TRP A 197 13.96 -6.44 -11.14
N THR A 198 12.79 -6.89 -11.56
CA THR A 198 12.46 -8.30 -11.76
C THR A 198 11.65 -8.53 -13.05
N GLU A 199 11.81 -9.69 -13.68
CA GLU A 199 11.02 -10.08 -14.86
C GLU A 199 9.52 -10.24 -14.57
N GLU A 200 9.15 -10.45 -13.31
CA GLU A 200 7.76 -10.47 -12.86
C GLU A 200 7.01 -9.17 -13.26
N PHE A 201 7.71 -8.03 -13.28
CA PHE A 201 7.10 -6.76 -13.69
C PHE A 201 6.70 -6.77 -15.16
N VAL A 202 7.50 -7.36 -16.05
CA VAL A 202 7.18 -7.47 -17.46
C VAL A 202 5.97 -8.35 -17.68
N GLU A 203 5.93 -9.50 -17.02
CA GLU A 203 4.83 -10.45 -17.16
C GLU A 203 3.53 -9.93 -16.59
N ARG A 204 3.58 -9.38 -15.37
CA ARG A 204 2.39 -8.93 -14.61
C ARG A 204 1.87 -7.57 -15.03
N SER A 205 2.65 -6.76 -15.74
CA SER A 205 2.18 -5.48 -16.28
C SER A 205 1.23 -5.63 -17.47
N ARG A 206 1.18 -6.80 -18.10
CA ARG A 206 0.36 -7.01 -19.28
C ARG A 206 -1.12 -6.80 -19.00
N GLY A 207 -1.71 -5.87 -19.76
CA GLY A 207 -3.14 -5.55 -19.66
C GLY A 207 -3.53 -4.81 -18.37
N THR A 208 -2.57 -4.22 -17.65
CA THR A 208 -2.88 -3.32 -16.53
C THR A 208 -3.08 -1.89 -17.04
N LYS A 209 -4.04 -1.19 -16.46
CA LYS A 209 -4.25 0.24 -16.71
C LYS A 209 -3.13 1.08 -16.13
N LEU A 210 -2.54 0.64 -15.02
CA LEU A 210 -1.47 1.33 -14.33
C LEU A 210 -0.43 0.34 -13.82
N PHE A 211 0.84 0.68 -13.97
CA PHE A 211 1.93 0.15 -13.19
C PHE A 211 2.50 1.24 -12.30
N LEU A 212 2.24 1.15 -11.00
CA LEU A 212 2.84 1.98 -9.97
C LEU A 212 4.16 1.33 -9.56
N CYS A 213 5.26 1.86 -10.04
CA CYS A 213 6.61 1.28 -9.94
C CYS A 213 7.52 2.17 -9.11
N GLU A 214 8.21 1.58 -8.12
CA GLU A 214 9.27 2.31 -7.44
C GLU A 214 10.39 2.71 -8.42
N CYS A 215 11.05 3.82 -8.14
CA CYS A 215 12.25 4.26 -8.84
C CYS A 215 13.13 5.10 -7.91
N CYS A 216 13.95 4.45 -7.11
CA CYS A 216 14.67 5.08 -6.00
C CYS A 216 15.87 5.93 -6.44
N SER A 217 16.48 5.66 -7.62
CA SER A 217 17.68 6.34 -8.10
C SER A 217 17.76 6.41 -9.63
N MET A 218 18.55 7.34 -10.15
CA MET A 218 18.81 7.43 -11.61
C MET A 218 19.58 6.23 -12.13
N SER A 219 20.62 5.80 -11.41
CA SER A 219 21.45 4.67 -11.78
C SER A 219 21.41 3.59 -10.71
N ARG A 220 21.74 2.35 -11.10
CA ARG A 220 21.74 1.20 -10.17
C ARG A 220 22.76 1.42 -9.05
N GLN A 221 22.25 1.68 -7.84
CA GLN A 221 23.04 1.86 -6.62
C GLN A 221 23.01 0.64 -5.71
N SER A 222 21.97 -0.19 -5.82
CA SER A 222 21.79 -1.38 -4.98
C SER A 222 21.07 -2.47 -5.72
N ASP A 223 21.07 -3.68 -5.14
CA ASP A 223 20.27 -4.83 -5.59
C ASP A 223 18.92 -4.92 -4.85
N MET A 224 18.50 -3.84 -4.20
CA MET A 224 17.28 -3.79 -3.40
C MET A 224 16.20 -2.87 -3.98
N HIS A 225 16.56 -1.96 -4.89
CA HIS A 225 15.67 -0.97 -5.46
C HIS A 225 15.83 -0.86 -6.97
N THR A 226 14.74 -0.51 -7.65
CA THR A 226 14.73 -0.23 -9.08
C THR A 226 15.33 1.14 -9.36
N SER A 227 16.21 1.23 -10.36
CA SER A 227 16.74 2.49 -10.88
C SER A 227 16.03 2.90 -12.18
N TYR A 228 16.17 4.17 -12.55
CA TYR A 228 15.66 4.67 -13.82
C TYR A 228 16.34 4.00 -15.03
N GLU A 229 17.63 3.64 -14.91
CA GLU A 229 18.32 2.81 -15.93
C GLU A 229 17.62 1.47 -16.17
N ASN A 230 17.12 0.81 -15.09
CA ASN A 230 16.35 -0.42 -15.23
C ASN A 230 15.02 -0.17 -15.95
N ILE A 231 14.33 0.93 -15.63
CA ILE A 231 13.08 1.32 -16.31
C ILE A 231 13.35 1.51 -17.81
N LEU A 232 14.33 2.33 -18.18
CA LEU A 232 14.67 2.60 -19.59
C LEU A 232 15.02 1.33 -20.37
N ALA A 233 15.82 0.44 -19.77
CA ALA A 233 16.23 -0.80 -20.41
C ALA A 233 15.05 -1.77 -20.70
N ASN A 234 13.93 -1.60 -20.01
CA ASN A 234 12.82 -2.53 -20.09
C ASN A 234 11.48 -1.88 -20.47
N ARG A 235 11.45 -0.57 -20.66
CA ARG A 235 10.21 0.21 -20.86
C ARG A 235 9.31 -0.35 -21.97
N GLU A 236 9.90 -0.72 -23.10
CA GLU A 236 9.18 -1.26 -24.26
C GLU A 236 8.62 -2.69 -24.04
N ARG A 237 9.10 -3.37 -23.03
CA ARG A 237 8.65 -4.73 -22.67
C ARG A 237 7.43 -4.71 -21.74
N LEU A 238 7.18 -3.58 -21.07
CA LEU A 238 6.05 -3.41 -20.15
C LEU A 238 4.74 -3.33 -20.96
N GLY A 239 3.73 -4.05 -20.50
CA GLY A 239 2.40 -4.14 -21.15
C GLY A 239 1.32 -3.33 -20.44
N CYS A 240 1.68 -2.37 -19.59
CA CYS A 240 0.73 -1.46 -18.93
C CYS A 240 0.38 -0.27 -19.84
N GLU A 241 -0.82 0.28 -19.67
CA GLU A 241 -1.25 1.49 -20.39
C GLU A 241 -0.50 2.74 -19.86
N ARG A 242 -0.32 2.83 -18.55
CA ARG A 242 0.41 3.92 -17.89
C ARG A 242 1.47 3.36 -16.94
N LEU A 243 2.65 4.00 -16.93
CA LEU A 243 3.71 3.79 -15.95
C LEU A 243 3.80 5.03 -15.08
N LEU A 244 3.65 4.89 -13.76
CA LEU A 244 3.81 5.95 -12.78
C LEU A 244 4.97 5.57 -11.85
N LEU A 245 6.01 6.39 -11.84
CA LEU A 245 7.16 6.19 -10.98
C LEU A 245 6.89 6.79 -9.59
N THR A 246 7.22 6.04 -8.55
CA THR A 246 7.02 6.44 -7.15
C THR A 246 8.19 6.02 -6.28
N HIS A 247 8.12 6.26 -4.97
CA HIS A 247 9.21 6.00 -4.02
C HIS A 247 10.53 6.63 -4.51
N LEU A 248 10.43 7.90 -4.95
CA LEU A 248 11.47 8.56 -5.72
C LEU A 248 12.54 9.14 -4.83
N GLY A 249 13.80 8.79 -5.07
CA GLY A 249 14.95 9.49 -4.51
C GLY A 249 15.12 10.90 -5.11
N THR A 250 15.97 11.72 -4.47
CA THR A 250 16.17 13.13 -4.85
C THR A 250 16.64 13.28 -6.30
N ASP A 251 17.56 12.44 -6.74
CA ASP A 251 18.12 12.51 -8.09
C ASP A 251 17.09 12.21 -9.18
N VAL A 252 16.17 11.29 -8.95
CA VAL A 252 15.05 11.01 -9.88
C VAL A 252 14.03 12.13 -9.87
N ARG A 253 13.71 12.69 -8.67
CA ARG A 253 12.73 13.77 -8.54
C ARG A 253 13.15 15.03 -9.27
N GLU A 254 14.44 15.39 -9.20
CA GLU A 254 14.98 16.64 -9.71
C GLU A 254 15.50 16.52 -11.14
N SER A 255 15.60 15.32 -11.71
CA SER A 255 16.16 15.12 -13.05
C SER A 255 15.18 15.50 -14.16
N ASP A 256 15.63 16.33 -15.07
CA ASP A 256 14.91 16.63 -16.32
C ASP A 256 15.01 15.49 -17.35
N ALA A 257 15.87 14.48 -17.10
CA ALA A 257 16.04 13.33 -17.99
C ALA A 257 15.00 12.22 -17.79
N VAL A 258 14.15 12.32 -16.76
CA VAL A 258 13.06 11.37 -16.52
C VAL A 258 11.86 11.78 -17.36
N GLU A 259 11.53 10.95 -18.35
CA GLU A 259 10.41 11.18 -19.27
C GLU A 259 9.08 10.60 -18.76
N GLU A 260 9.13 9.55 -17.93
CA GLU A 260 7.97 8.94 -17.34
C GLU A 260 7.29 9.84 -16.32
N GLN A 261 5.98 9.65 -16.17
CA GLN A 261 5.23 10.36 -15.14
C GLN A 261 5.75 9.99 -13.75
N ARG A 262 6.08 11.01 -12.96
CA ARG A 262 6.50 10.87 -11.56
C ARG A 262 5.36 11.17 -10.64
N ALA A 263 5.18 10.32 -9.62
CA ALA A 263 4.24 10.59 -8.54
C ALA A 263 4.68 11.80 -7.72
N HIS A 264 3.70 12.59 -7.30
CA HIS A 264 3.86 13.62 -6.29
C HIS A 264 2.66 13.58 -5.35
N ASP A 265 2.84 14.06 -4.14
CA ASP A 265 1.77 14.13 -3.14
C ASP A 265 0.60 14.95 -3.68
N GLY A 266 -0.61 14.42 -3.60
CA GLY A 266 -1.83 15.02 -4.13
C GLY A 266 -2.10 14.75 -5.62
N LEU A 267 -1.27 13.96 -6.32
CA LEU A 267 -1.58 13.53 -7.69
C LEU A 267 -2.83 12.63 -7.69
N ILE A 268 -3.76 12.93 -8.58
CA ILE A 268 -4.95 12.12 -8.84
C ILE A 268 -4.89 11.61 -10.28
N LEU A 269 -5.10 10.32 -10.46
CA LEU A 269 -5.24 9.69 -11.77
C LEU A 269 -6.60 8.99 -11.85
N GLU A 270 -7.35 9.35 -12.87
CA GLU A 270 -8.52 8.60 -13.32
C GLU A 270 -8.06 7.68 -14.45
N LEU A 271 -8.39 6.40 -14.32
CA LEU A 271 -7.95 5.34 -15.20
C LEU A 271 -9.19 4.77 -15.92
N ASP A 272 -9.48 5.36 -17.08
CA ASP A 272 -10.65 5.02 -17.92
C ASP A 272 -10.55 3.65 -18.57
#